data_0e50ec85655abdcdcdfce7850c2d4f0c
#
_entry.id   0e50ec85655abdcdcdfce7850c2d4f0c
#
_cell.length_a   1.000
_cell.length_b   1.000
_cell.length_c   1.000
_cell.angle_alpha   90.00
_cell.angle_beta   90.00
_cell.angle_gamma   90.00
#
_symmetry.space_group_name_H-M   'P 1'
#
loop_
_entity.id
_entity.type
_entity.pdbx_description
1 polymer ?
#
loop_
_entity_poly.entity_id
_entity_poly.type
_entity_poly.pdbx_seq_one_letter_code
_entity_poly.pdbx_strand_id
1 'polypeptide(L)'
;YCTRWKKIMLVTSIPQYVQGLTNAKLDLTSTDVTTLYTAPTTADFNASVVNSIIVSNDSGSSDTITITITNGANVFSLFNVKTINANTSTELLTRDLILQEGEILKATAATADRLHVIASIQEFAIHRTPQSDL
;
A
#
# COMPACT_ATOMS: atom_id res chain seq x y z
N TYR A 1 -21.38 30.04 -29.65
CA TYR A 1 -20.50 30.63 -29.15
C TYR A 1 -20.29 30.37 -27.78
N CYS A 2 -21.03 30.68 -27.04
CA CYS A 2 -20.83 30.51 -25.71
C CYS A 2 -20.80 29.08 -25.42
N THR A 3 -21.38 28.31 -26.21
CA THR A 3 -21.44 26.94 -25.91
C THR A 3 -20.12 26.36 -25.75
N ARG A 4 -19.14 26.92 -26.29
CA ARG A 4 -17.91 26.34 -26.17
C ARG A 4 -17.49 26.36 -24.80
N TRP A 5 -17.91 27.20 -24.03
CA TRP A 5 -17.52 27.30 -22.72
C TRP A 5 -17.85 26.05 -22.02
N LYS A 6 -18.90 25.52 -22.37
CA LYS A 6 -19.26 24.33 -21.76
C LYS A 6 -18.23 23.35 -21.91
N LYS A 7 -17.62 23.37 -22.95
CA LYS A 7 -16.64 22.42 -23.14
C LYS A 7 -15.67 22.53 -22.14
N ILE A 8 -15.34 23.61 -21.76
CA ILE A 8 -14.38 23.78 -20.78
C ILE A 8 -14.76 23.07 -19.57
N MET A 9 -15.99 22.98 -19.32
CA MET A 9 -16.36 22.33 -18.18
C MET A 9 -15.88 20.97 -18.20
N LEU A 10 -15.60 20.49 -19.31
CA LEU A 10 -15.13 19.14 -19.35
C LEU A 10 -13.89 19.00 -18.59
N VAL A 11 -13.28 20.07 -18.32
CA VAL A 11 -12.06 19.99 -17.57
C VAL A 11 -12.36 19.39 -16.25
N THR A 12 -13.59 19.53 -15.83
CA THR A 12 -13.89 18.99 -14.55
C THR A 12 -13.98 17.50 -14.65
N SER A 13 -13.97 16.96 -15.82
CA SER A 13 -14.04 15.53 -15.89
C SER A 13 -12.63 14.99 -15.84
N ILE A 14 -11.94 15.27 -14.81
CA ILE A 14 -10.63 14.74 -14.59
C ILE A 14 -10.75 13.26 -14.44
N PRO A 15 -9.95 12.53 -15.10
CA PRO A 15 -10.00 11.09 -14.99
C PRO A 15 -9.78 10.67 -13.56
N GLN A 16 -10.60 9.79 -13.10
CA GLN A 16 -10.53 9.34 -11.74
C GLN A 16 -9.84 8.00 -11.70
N TYR A 17 -8.56 8.00 -11.94
CA TYR A 17 -7.84 6.76 -11.89
C TYR A 17 -7.48 6.38 -10.47
N VAL A 18 -7.37 7.34 -9.60
CA VAL A 18 -7.08 7.03 -8.21
C VAL A 18 -8.39 6.68 -7.54
N GLN A 19 -8.55 5.41 -7.19
CA GLN A 19 -9.77 4.95 -6.58
C GLN A 19 -9.79 5.42 -5.14
N GLY A 20 -8.66 5.48 -4.49
CA GLY A 20 -8.60 5.95 -3.12
C GLY A 20 -7.19 6.02 -2.59
N LEU A 21 -7.07 6.70 -1.48
CA LEU A 21 -5.83 6.77 -0.75
C LEU A 21 -6.07 6.05 0.56
N THR A 22 -5.19 5.13 0.90
CA THR A 22 -5.38 4.36 2.10
C THR A 22 -4.10 4.32 2.92
N ASN A 23 -4.26 4.10 4.20
CA ASN A 23 -3.16 4.08 5.11
C ASN A 23 -3.32 2.78 5.89
N ALA A 24 -2.52 1.78 5.56
CA ALA A 24 -2.59 0.50 6.23
C ALA A 24 -1.71 0.54 7.48
N LYS A 25 -2.26 0.16 8.60
CA LYS A 25 -1.55 0.20 9.87
C LYS A 25 -1.56 -1.18 10.49
N LEU A 26 -0.46 -1.55 11.11
CA LEU A 26 -0.35 -2.84 11.74
C LEU A 26 0.48 -2.73 13.00
N ASP A 27 -0.08 -3.22 14.10
CA ASP A 27 0.64 -3.32 15.36
C ASP A 27 1.06 -4.77 15.47
N LEU A 28 2.38 -5.00 15.48
CA LEU A 28 2.89 -6.38 15.51
C LEU A 28 2.93 -6.88 16.95
N THR A 29 1.79 -7.37 17.40
CA THR A 29 1.63 -7.85 18.77
C THR A 29 2.07 -9.30 18.95
N SER A 30 2.47 -9.95 17.88
CA SER A 30 2.93 -11.33 17.93
C SER A 30 4.08 -11.52 16.96
N THR A 31 4.68 -12.71 16.96
CA THR A 31 5.73 -13.03 16.01
C THR A 31 5.18 -13.79 14.81
N ASP A 32 3.87 -13.84 14.65
CA ASP A 32 3.26 -14.53 13.53
C ASP A 32 3.25 -13.64 12.30
N VAL A 33 3.22 -14.25 11.14
CA VAL A 33 3.12 -13.54 9.88
C VAL A 33 1.72 -12.90 9.82
N THR A 34 1.67 -11.60 9.67
CA THR A 34 0.41 -10.86 9.72
C THR A 34 0.23 -10.07 8.44
N THR A 35 -0.99 -10.04 7.94
CA THR A 35 -1.31 -9.29 6.72
C THR A 35 -1.32 -7.79 7.02
N LEU A 36 -0.54 -7.05 6.24
CA LEU A 36 -0.54 -5.59 6.32
C LEU A 36 -1.57 -5.02 5.35
N TYR A 37 -1.60 -5.52 4.13
CA TYR A 37 -2.49 -4.99 3.12
C TYR A 37 -2.73 -6.03 2.02
N THR A 38 -3.97 -6.11 1.57
CA THR A 38 -4.34 -6.98 0.45
C THR A 38 -4.83 -6.10 -0.68
N ALA A 39 -4.21 -6.20 -1.84
CA ALA A 39 -4.65 -5.45 -3.00
C ALA A 39 -6.02 -5.95 -3.45
N PRO A 40 -6.92 -5.06 -3.80
CA PRO A 40 -8.28 -5.46 -4.17
C PRO A 40 -8.34 -6.40 -5.36
N THR A 41 -9.43 -7.14 -5.43
CA THR A 41 -9.67 -8.05 -6.56
C THR A 41 -10.93 -7.67 -7.31
N THR A 42 -11.41 -6.43 -7.15
CA THR A 42 -12.62 -6.00 -7.83
C THR A 42 -12.36 -5.85 -9.32
N ALA A 43 -13.40 -5.94 -10.10
CA ALA A 43 -13.27 -5.92 -11.56
C ALA A 43 -12.60 -4.66 -12.09
N ASP A 44 -12.82 -3.53 -11.43
CA ASP A 44 -12.26 -2.29 -11.91
C ASP A 44 -10.88 -1.96 -11.37
N PHE A 45 -10.38 -2.76 -10.47
CA PHE A 45 -9.09 -2.49 -9.86
C PHE A 45 -7.98 -2.67 -10.90
N ASN A 46 -7.04 -1.77 -10.89
CA ASN A 46 -5.88 -1.85 -11.79
C ASN A 46 -4.63 -2.21 -11.00
N ALA A 47 -4.27 -1.41 -10.06
CA ALA A 47 -3.07 -1.65 -9.26
C ALA A 47 -3.08 -0.78 -8.01
N SER A 48 -2.29 -1.18 -7.04
CA SER A 48 -2.03 -0.33 -5.88
C SER A 48 -0.57 0.09 -5.94
N VAL A 49 -0.31 1.33 -5.57
CA VAL A 49 1.05 1.83 -5.49
C VAL A 49 1.34 2.15 -4.03
N VAL A 50 2.29 1.44 -3.47
CA VAL A 50 2.71 1.66 -2.08
C VAL A 50 3.80 2.71 -2.12
N ASN A 51 3.53 3.89 -1.59
CA ASN A 51 4.47 4.99 -1.63
C ASN A 51 5.45 4.94 -0.47
N SER A 52 5.06 4.36 0.63
CA SER A 52 5.86 4.39 1.85
C SER A 52 5.51 3.21 2.75
N ILE A 53 6.51 2.63 3.35
CA ILE A 53 6.34 1.66 4.42
C ILE A 53 7.25 2.11 5.55
N ILE A 54 6.66 2.66 6.60
CA ILE A 54 7.42 3.11 7.75
C ILE A 54 7.27 2.10 8.86
N VAL A 55 8.39 1.71 9.45
CA VAL A 55 8.37 0.82 10.60
C VAL A 55 8.90 1.60 11.78
N SER A 56 8.12 1.64 12.84
CA SER A 56 8.48 2.36 14.06
C SER A 56 8.74 1.36 15.15
N ASN A 57 9.87 1.52 15.84
CA ASN A 57 10.19 0.72 17.01
C ASN A 57 10.17 1.66 18.20
N ASP A 58 9.13 1.56 19.03
CA ASP A 58 8.99 2.42 20.19
C ASP A 58 9.48 1.74 21.47
N SER A 59 10.21 0.64 21.33
CA SER A 59 10.76 -0.04 22.50
C SER A 59 12.22 0.37 22.71
N GLY A 60 12.74 0.06 23.86
CA GLY A 60 14.13 0.33 24.17
C GLY A 60 15.10 -0.71 23.65
N SER A 61 14.65 -1.62 22.81
CA SER A 61 15.50 -2.67 22.25
C SER A 61 15.26 -2.79 20.76
N SER A 62 16.31 -3.05 20.01
CA SER A 62 16.15 -3.24 18.57
C SER A 62 15.37 -4.52 18.26
N ASP A 63 14.80 -4.56 17.09
CA ASP A 63 14.09 -5.74 16.61
C ASP A 63 14.30 -5.83 15.11
N THR A 64 13.83 -6.90 14.51
CA THR A 64 13.93 -7.07 13.06
C THR A 64 12.56 -7.30 12.47
N ILE A 65 12.39 -6.88 11.22
CA ILE A 65 11.14 -7.08 10.53
C ILE A 65 11.40 -7.75 9.19
N THR A 66 10.50 -8.62 8.79
CA THR A 66 10.50 -9.24 7.47
C THR A 66 9.19 -8.86 6.79
N ILE A 67 9.29 -8.32 5.57
CA ILE A 67 8.12 -7.96 4.80
C ILE A 67 8.14 -8.75 3.50
N THR A 68 7.03 -9.38 3.18
CA THR A 68 6.91 -10.22 2.00
C THR A 68 5.71 -9.82 1.16
N ILE A 69 5.76 -10.16 -0.12
CA ILE A 69 4.61 -10.06 -1.00
C ILE A 69 4.21 -11.47 -1.35
N THR A 70 2.93 -11.78 -1.15
CA THR A 70 2.41 -13.09 -1.50
C THR A 70 1.56 -12.96 -2.77
N ASN A 71 1.83 -13.79 -3.74
CA ASN A 71 1.07 -13.83 -4.96
C ASN A 71 0.61 -15.27 -5.13
N GLY A 72 -0.63 -15.55 -4.79
CA GLY A 72 -1.12 -16.92 -4.76
C GLY A 72 -0.36 -17.73 -3.73
N ALA A 73 0.27 -18.80 -4.16
CA ALA A 73 1.03 -19.66 -3.26
C ALA A 73 2.48 -19.22 -3.16
N ASN A 74 2.90 -18.25 -3.94
CA ASN A 74 4.29 -17.84 -3.97
C ASN A 74 4.55 -16.67 -3.04
N VAL A 75 5.64 -16.73 -2.30
CA VAL A 75 6.01 -15.70 -1.34
C VAL A 75 7.34 -15.10 -1.78
N PHE A 76 7.35 -13.79 -1.92
CA PHE A 76 8.56 -13.08 -2.33
C PHE A 76 9.01 -12.18 -1.19
N SER A 77 10.25 -12.33 -0.78
CA SER A 77 10.80 -11.53 0.32
C SER A 77 11.15 -10.14 -0.19
N LEU A 78 10.59 -9.13 0.42
CA LEU A 78 10.88 -7.76 0.06
C LEU A 78 11.97 -7.21 0.99
N PHE A 79 11.80 -7.41 2.29
CA PHE A 79 12.81 -7.08 3.27
C PHE A 79 12.94 -8.28 4.20
N ASN A 80 14.13 -8.86 4.27
CA ASN A 80 14.33 -10.05 5.08
C ASN A 80 15.16 -9.71 6.30
N VAL A 81 14.55 -9.85 7.48
CA VAL A 81 15.21 -9.63 8.76
C VAL A 81 15.91 -8.26 8.79
N LYS A 82 15.17 -7.23 8.48
CA LYS A 82 15.70 -5.86 8.47
C LYS A 82 15.70 -5.32 9.89
N THR A 83 16.86 -4.88 10.35
CA THR A 83 16.97 -4.35 11.71
C THR A 83 16.34 -2.97 11.85
N ILE A 84 15.53 -2.81 12.88
CA ILE A 84 14.93 -1.53 13.24
C ILE A 84 15.46 -1.20 14.63
N ASN A 85 16.26 -0.16 14.72
CA ASN A 85 16.89 0.20 15.98
C ASN A 85 15.88 0.69 17.01
N ALA A 86 16.26 0.61 18.26
CA ALA A 86 15.40 1.04 19.36
C ALA A 86 15.02 2.52 19.23
N ASN A 87 13.78 2.83 19.56
CA ASN A 87 13.28 4.22 19.57
C ASN A 87 13.51 4.97 18.26
N THR A 88 13.36 4.28 17.13
CA THR A 88 13.51 4.90 15.81
C THR A 88 12.37 4.53 14.89
N SER A 89 12.16 5.34 13.87
CA SER A 89 11.25 5.03 12.79
C SER A 89 12.06 5.01 11.51
N THR A 90 11.83 4.03 10.68
CA THR A 90 12.61 3.83 9.46
C THR A 90 11.68 3.69 8.27
N GLU A 91 11.96 4.45 7.21
CA GLU A 91 11.26 4.27 5.96
C GLU A 91 11.97 3.16 5.19
N LEU A 92 11.27 2.11 4.86
CA LEU A 92 11.87 0.97 4.19
C LEU A 92 11.95 1.13 2.68
N LEU A 93 10.98 1.78 2.07
CA LEU A 93 10.95 1.88 0.62
C LEU A 93 11.81 3.03 0.13
N THR A 94 12.61 2.77 -0.91
CA THR A 94 13.35 3.83 -1.58
C THR A 94 12.65 4.22 -2.86
N ARG A 95 11.68 3.45 -3.30
CA ARG A 95 10.91 3.72 -4.50
C ARG A 95 9.52 3.17 -4.31
N ASP A 96 8.59 3.64 -5.11
CA ASP A 96 7.24 3.15 -5.07
C ASP A 96 7.20 1.67 -5.45
N LEU A 97 6.32 0.94 -4.80
CA LEU A 97 6.13 -0.47 -5.03
C LEU A 97 4.74 -0.70 -5.60
N ILE A 98 4.65 -1.42 -6.70
CA ILE A 98 3.37 -1.72 -7.31
C ILE A 98 2.89 -3.08 -6.85
N LEU A 99 1.63 -3.13 -6.42
CA LEU A 99 0.98 -4.38 -6.09
C LEU A 99 -0.13 -4.62 -7.10
N GLN A 100 -0.15 -5.81 -7.65
CA GLN A 100 -1.16 -6.21 -8.59
C GLN A 100 -2.35 -6.81 -7.86
N GLU A 101 -3.40 -7.09 -8.62
CA GLU A 101 -4.63 -7.62 -8.07
C GLU A 101 -4.38 -8.82 -7.18
N GLY A 102 -4.91 -8.78 -5.98
CA GLY A 102 -4.84 -9.92 -5.06
C GLY A 102 -3.51 -10.13 -4.36
N GLU A 103 -2.51 -9.34 -4.67
CA GLU A 103 -1.23 -9.51 -3.98
C GLU A 103 -1.32 -9.00 -2.55
N ILE A 104 -0.62 -9.64 -1.65
CA ILE A 104 -0.73 -9.34 -0.22
C ILE A 104 0.63 -8.98 0.35
N LEU A 105 0.67 -7.85 1.06
CA LEU A 105 1.85 -7.49 1.83
C LEU A 105 1.68 -8.07 3.22
N LYS A 106 2.68 -8.78 3.69
CA LYS A 106 2.68 -9.36 5.03
C LYS A 106 3.92 -8.95 5.77
N ALA A 107 3.81 -8.84 7.07
CA ALA A 107 4.90 -8.43 7.93
C ALA A 107 5.05 -9.39 9.10
N THR A 108 6.30 -9.59 9.54
CA THR A 108 6.61 -10.45 10.66
C THR A 108 7.70 -9.77 11.49
N ALA A 109 7.50 -9.68 12.79
CA ALA A 109 8.50 -9.15 13.69
C ALA A 109 9.17 -10.32 14.44
N ALA A 110 10.43 -10.16 14.78
CA ALA A 110 11.11 -11.18 15.55
C ALA A 110 10.66 -11.20 17.01
N THR A 111 10.23 -10.07 17.52
CA THR A 111 9.77 -9.97 18.91
C THR A 111 8.43 -9.26 18.93
N ALA A 112 7.53 -9.71 19.76
CA ALA A 112 6.21 -9.12 19.87
C ALA A 112 6.26 -7.76 20.55
N ASP A 113 5.28 -6.94 20.20
CA ASP A 113 5.01 -5.67 20.86
C ASP A 113 6.11 -4.60 20.77
N ARG A 114 6.90 -4.63 19.73
CA ARG A 114 7.95 -3.63 19.53
C ARG A 114 7.77 -2.78 18.28
N LEU A 115 7.17 -3.35 17.24
CA LEU A 115 7.13 -2.70 15.93
C LEU A 115 5.72 -2.35 15.50
N HIS A 116 5.60 -1.17 14.90
CA HIS A 116 4.37 -0.73 14.26
C HIS A 116 4.70 -0.42 12.80
N VAL A 117 3.84 -0.82 11.90
CA VAL A 117 4.06 -0.63 10.47
C VAL A 117 2.95 0.23 9.90
N ILE A 118 3.32 1.23 9.12
CA ILE A 118 2.36 2.10 8.47
C ILE A 118 2.74 2.18 7.00
N ALA A 119 1.81 1.82 6.13
CA ALA A 119 2.01 1.88 4.69
C ALA A 119 1.05 2.88 4.08
N SER A 120 1.56 3.77 3.23
CA SER A 120 0.73 4.72 2.51
C SER A 120 0.54 4.19 1.10
N ILE A 121 -0.70 4.05 0.68
CA ILE A 121 -1.04 3.33 -0.54
C ILE A 121 -2.04 4.12 -1.37
N GLN A 122 -1.82 4.16 -2.68
CA GLN A 122 -2.77 4.72 -3.62
C GLN A 122 -3.36 3.56 -4.41
N GLU A 123 -4.67 3.51 -4.51
CA GLU A 123 -5.34 2.46 -5.27
C GLU A 123 -5.86 3.06 -6.57
N PHE A 124 -5.55 2.43 -7.69
CA PHE A 124 -5.98 2.88 -8.99
C PHE A 124 -7.00 1.93 -9.59
N ALA A 125 -8.01 2.49 -10.20
CA ALA A 125 -9.04 1.69 -10.87
C ALA A 125 -9.13 2.14 -12.30
N ILE A 126 -9.45 1.19 -13.17
CA ILE A 126 -9.66 1.52 -14.55
C ILE A 126 -11.05 2.09 -14.63
N HIS A 127 -11.12 3.31 -15.13
CA HIS A 127 -12.41 3.93 -15.22
C HIS A 127 -13.03 3.59 -16.55
N ARG A 128 -13.89 2.62 -16.55
CA ARG A 128 -14.45 2.23 -17.79
C ARG A 128 -15.75 2.81 -18.05
N THR A 129 -16.11 3.83 -17.44
CA THR A 129 -17.37 4.39 -17.66
C THR A 129 -17.51 4.75 -19.07
N PRO A 130 -18.42 4.25 -19.66
CA PRO A 130 -18.56 4.47 -21.03
C PRO A 130 -19.01 5.84 -21.19
N GLN A 131 -18.58 6.35 -22.12
CA GLN A 131 -18.87 7.58 -22.33
C GLN A 131 -20.01 7.57 -23.09
N SER A 132 -20.47 6.50 -23.30
CA SER A 132 -21.58 6.33 -24.05
C SER A 132 -22.59 7.30 -23.69
N ASP A 133 -22.57 7.63 -22.55
CA ASP A 133 -23.51 8.48 -22.17
C ASP A 133 -23.35 9.71 -22.88
N LEU A 134 -22.67 9.73 -23.81
CA LEU A 134 -22.48 10.89 -24.48
C LEU A 134 -23.52 11.13 -25.36
#